data_6e99e1c1474a36a9a87bf6797fe85e8f
#
_entry.id   6e99e1c1474a36a9a87bf6797fe85e8f
#
_cell.length_a   1.000
_cell.length_b   1.000
_cell.length_c   1.000
_cell.angle_alpha   90.00
_cell.angle_beta   90.00
_cell.angle_gamma   90.00
#
_symmetry.space_group_name_H-M   'P 1'
#
loop_
_entity.id
_entity.type
_entity.pdbx_description
1 polymer ?
#
loop_
_entity_poly.entity_id
_entity_poly.type
_entity_poly.pdbx_seq_one_letter_code
_entity_poly.pdbx_strand_id
1 'polypeptide(L)'
;MELLINRVSKQFRNKIAVDNISLNLTPGVYGLLGANGAGKTTLMRMICGILTPDRGTITLDGREAGEEEYREILGYLPQDFGYYPEFTGMGFLMYLAALKGIPKSAAKKRCLEMIELTGLKGMEKKKIKTYSGGMIRRLGIAQALINRPRILVLDEPT
;
A
#
# COMPACT_ATOMS: atom_id res chain seq x y z
N MET A 1 3.50 -14.87 11.05
CA MET A 1 3.12 -14.15 9.81
C MET A 1 3.94 -14.70 8.67
N GLU A 2 3.28 -15.16 7.62
CA GLU A 2 3.93 -15.78 6.46
C GLU A 2 3.19 -15.33 5.20
N LEU A 3 3.90 -14.68 4.28
CA LEU A 3 3.40 -14.36 2.95
C LEU A 3 3.90 -15.45 1.98
N LEU A 4 2.97 -16.25 1.48
CA LEU A 4 3.27 -17.32 0.54
C LEU A 4 2.82 -16.91 -0.88
N ILE A 5 3.75 -16.88 -1.81
CA ILE A 5 3.53 -16.71 -3.25
C ILE A 5 3.84 -18.07 -3.88
N ASN A 6 2.84 -18.70 -4.51
CA ASN A 6 2.96 -20.04 -5.03
C ASN A 6 2.71 -20.08 -6.53
N ARG A 7 3.77 -20.27 -7.32
CA ARG A 7 3.77 -20.43 -8.79
C ARG A 7 2.95 -19.36 -9.51
N VAL A 8 3.10 -18.11 -9.10
CA VAL A 8 2.34 -16.99 -9.63
C VAL A 8 2.86 -16.58 -11.00
N SER A 9 1.95 -16.45 -11.96
CA SER A 9 2.24 -15.94 -13.30
C SER A 9 1.21 -14.89 -13.71
N LYS A 10 1.65 -13.90 -14.48
CA LYS A 10 0.81 -12.86 -15.08
C LYS A 10 1.29 -12.48 -16.47
N GLN A 11 0.38 -12.54 -17.43
CA GLN A 11 0.62 -12.15 -18.81
C GLN A 11 -0.33 -11.02 -19.22
N PHE A 12 0.18 -10.05 -19.95
CA PHE A 12 -0.60 -8.99 -20.58
C PHE A 12 -0.44 -9.09 -22.09
N ARG A 13 -1.52 -9.42 -22.79
CA ARG A 13 -1.50 -9.68 -24.24
C ARG A 13 -0.34 -10.64 -24.60
N ASN A 14 0.72 -10.14 -25.26
CA ASN A 14 1.85 -10.95 -25.72
C ASN A 14 3.08 -10.83 -24.79
N LYS A 15 2.98 -10.11 -23.64
CA LYS A 15 4.10 -9.92 -22.71
C LYS A 15 3.85 -10.66 -21.41
N ILE A 16 4.75 -11.58 -21.06
CA ILE A 16 4.79 -12.18 -19.73
C ILE A 16 5.43 -11.14 -18.79
N ALA A 17 4.67 -10.67 -17.81
CA ALA A 17 5.13 -9.71 -16.82
C ALA A 17 5.69 -10.37 -15.55
N VAL A 18 5.11 -11.51 -15.16
CA VAL A 18 5.58 -12.35 -14.04
C VAL A 18 5.46 -13.80 -14.48
N ASP A 19 6.51 -14.59 -14.29
CA ASP A 19 6.54 -15.98 -14.73
C ASP A 19 6.94 -16.92 -13.60
N ASN A 20 5.99 -17.77 -13.19
CA ASN A 20 6.16 -18.87 -12.24
C ASN A 20 6.94 -18.51 -10.96
N ILE A 21 6.64 -17.37 -10.36
CA ILE A 21 7.33 -16.92 -9.13
C ILE A 21 6.77 -17.66 -7.93
N SER A 22 7.69 -18.23 -7.11
CA SER A 22 7.37 -18.81 -5.81
C SER A 22 8.30 -18.24 -4.76
N LEU A 23 7.71 -17.68 -3.69
CA LEU A 23 8.44 -17.09 -2.57
C LEU A 23 7.69 -17.40 -1.27
N ASN A 24 8.45 -17.62 -0.21
CA ASN A 24 7.94 -17.69 1.15
C ASN A 24 8.63 -16.61 1.97
N LEU A 25 7.91 -15.58 2.39
CA LEU A 25 8.43 -14.45 3.13
C LEU A 25 7.91 -14.48 4.58
N THR A 26 8.84 -14.56 5.50
CA THR A 26 8.60 -14.43 6.95
C THR A 26 8.70 -12.96 7.38
N PRO A 27 8.42 -12.60 8.65
CA PRO A 27 8.56 -11.20 9.08
C PRO A 27 9.95 -10.65 8.82
N GLY A 28 10.01 -9.51 8.13
CA GLY A 28 11.27 -8.87 7.74
C GLY A 28 11.03 -7.71 6.78
N VAL A 29 12.14 -7.11 6.32
CA VAL A 29 12.14 -6.07 5.29
C VAL A 29 12.76 -6.66 4.03
N TYR A 30 12.04 -6.61 2.93
CA TYR A 30 12.44 -7.18 1.65
C TYR A 30 12.47 -6.09 0.57
N GLY A 31 13.56 -6.05 -0.19
CA GLY A 31 13.72 -5.19 -1.36
C GLY A 31 13.52 -5.97 -2.65
N LEU A 32 12.56 -5.55 -3.48
CA LEU A 32 12.37 -6.12 -4.81
C LEU A 32 13.18 -5.31 -5.84
N LEU A 33 14.29 -5.87 -6.28
CA LEU A 33 15.21 -5.23 -7.21
C LEU A 33 15.02 -5.76 -8.63
N GLY A 34 15.28 -4.92 -9.62
CA GLY A 34 15.22 -5.29 -11.03
C GLY A 34 15.08 -4.07 -11.94
N ALA A 35 15.34 -4.26 -13.23
CA ALA A 35 15.22 -3.21 -14.24
C ALA A 35 13.76 -2.71 -14.38
N ASN A 36 13.60 -1.53 -14.99
CA ASN A 36 12.27 -1.02 -15.32
C ASN A 36 11.58 -1.98 -16.31
N GLY A 37 10.31 -2.27 -16.03
CA GLY A 37 9.55 -3.24 -16.82
C GLY A 37 9.80 -4.72 -16.49
N ALA A 38 10.59 -5.03 -15.45
CA ALA A 38 10.84 -6.40 -14.98
C ALA A 38 9.65 -7.06 -14.23
N GLY A 39 8.50 -6.39 -14.13
CA GLY A 39 7.31 -6.96 -13.48
C GLY A 39 7.17 -6.64 -11.99
N LYS A 40 8.06 -5.84 -11.39
CA LYS A 40 8.04 -5.49 -9.97
C LYS A 40 6.68 -4.94 -9.52
N THR A 41 6.21 -3.86 -10.13
CA THR A 41 4.89 -3.25 -9.83
C THR A 41 3.75 -4.24 -10.08
N THR A 42 3.86 -5.11 -11.10
CA THR A 42 2.86 -6.15 -11.36
C THR A 42 2.78 -7.14 -10.21
N LEU A 43 3.93 -7.63 -9.72
CA LEU A 43 4.00 -8.54 -8.58
C LEU A 43 3.47 -7.85 -7.30
N MET A 44 3.88 -6.61 -7.03
CA MET A 44 3.37 -5.84 -5.88
C MET A 44 1.85 -5.65 -5.94
N ARG A 45 1.28 -5.33 -7.11
CA ARG A 45 -0.17 -5.22 -7.29
C ARG A 45 -0.91 -6.55 -7.06
N MET A 46 -0.30 -7.67 -7.44
CA MET A 46 -0.85 -9.00 -7.14
C MET A 46 -0.77 -9.29 -5.64
N ILE A 47 0.35 -9.00 -4.97
CA ILE A 47 0.48 -9.09 -3.51
C ILE A 47 -0.56 -8.21 -2.80
N CYS A 48 -0.88 -7.04 -3.35
CA CYS A 48 -1.91 -6.15 -2.79
C CYS A 48 -3.36 -6.58 -3.10
N GLY A 49 -3.57 -7.66 -3.86
CA GLY A 49 -4.90 -8.10 -4.27
C GLY A 49 -5.63 -7.15 -5.23
N ILE A 50 -4.88 -6.21 -5.85
CA ILE A 50 -5.39 -5.26 -6.85
C ILE A 50 -5.45 -5.90 -8.24
N LEU A 51 -4.56 -6.85 -8.48
CA LEU A 51 -4.44 -7.57 -9.72
C LEU A 51 -4.47 -9.08 -9.43
N THR A 52 -5.37 -9.79 -10.11
CA THR A 52 -5.46 -11.24 -9.98
C THR A 52 -4.39 -11.91 -10.86
N PRO A 53 -3.59 -12.84 -10.34
CA PRO A 53 -2.70 -13.66 -11.16
C PRO A 53 -3.48 -14.52 -12.14
N ASP A 54 -2.86 -14.87 -13.28
CA ASP A 54 -3.46 -15.79 -14.23
C ASP A 54 -3.26 -17.25 -13.80
N ARG A 55 -2.20 -17.49 -13.00
CA ARG A 55 -1.90 -18.79 -12.39
C ARG A 55 -1.26 -18.57 -11.01
N GLY A 56 -1.41 -19.59 -10.17
CA GLY A 56 -0.86 -19.57 -8.82
C GLY A 56 -1.71 -18.80 -7.82
N THR A 57 -1.25 -18.72 -6.58
CA THR A 57 -1.95 -18.10 -5.46
C THR A 57 -1.01 -17.26 -4.62
N ILE A 58 -1.57 -16.25 -3.94
CA ILE A 58 -0.87 -15.43 -2.95
C ILE A 58 -1.70 -15.44 -1.68
N THR A 59 -1.10 -15.83 -0.57
CA THR A 59 -1.79 -15.86 0.73
C THR A 59 -0.92 -15.23 1.82
N LEU A 60 -1.57 -14.59 2.80
CA LEU A 60 -0.94 -14.10 4.02
C LEU A 60 -1.62 -14.76 5.22
N ASP A 61 -0.88 -15.62 5.93
CA ASP A 61 -1.42 -16.45 7.02
C ASP A 61 -2.71 -17.20 6.62
N GLY A 62 -2.73 -17.76 5.40
CA GLY A 62 -3.84 -18.51 4.84
C GLY A 62 -4.98 -17.67 4.21
N ARG A 63 -4.96 -16.33 4.35
CA ARG A 63 -5.93 -15.43 3.68
C ARG A 63 -5.46 -15.14 2.26
N GLU A 64 -6.34 -15.30 1.30
CA GLU A 64 -6.02 -15.09 -0.11
C GLU A 64 -6.00 -13.60 -0.46
N ALA A 65 -5.02 -13.20 -1.29
CA ALA A 65 -4.92 -11.82 -1.76
C ALA A 65 -6.19 -11.41 -2.54
N GLY A 66 -6.78 -10.27 -2.13
CA GLY A 66 -8.02 -9.76 -2.69
C GLY A 66 -9.26 -10.00 -1.83
N GLU A 67 -9.20 -10.88 -0.83
CA GLU A 67 -10.26 -11.03 0.18
C GLU A 67 -10.34 -9.81 1.10
N GLU A 68 -11.49 -9.62 1.76
CA GLU A 68 -11.71 -8.47 2.63
C GLU A 68 -10.76 -8.50 3.84
N GLU A 69 -10.65 -9.64 4.50
CA GLU A 69 -9.76 -9.86 5.65
C GLU A 69 -8.27 -9.66 5.30
N TYR A 70 -7.87 -9.94 4.06
CA TYR A 70 -6.53 -9.65 3.58
C TYR A 70 -6.31 -8.13 3.43
N ARG A 71 -7.31 -7.41 2.89
CA ARG A 71 -7.23 -5.96 2.69
C ARG A 71 -7.18 -5.17 4.00
N GLU A 72 -7.83 -5.67 5.06
CA GLU A 72 -7.80 -5.05 6.39
C GLU A 72 -6.39 -4.99 6.98
N ILE A 73 -5.56 -5.99 6.70
CA ILE A 73 -4.21 -6.12 7.24
C ILE A 73 -3.11 -5.65 6.29
N LEU A 74 -3.50 -5.08 5.14
CA LEU A 74 -2.60 -4.56 4.11
C LEU A 74 -2.50 -3.04 4.18
N GLY A 75 -1.27 -2.53 4.10
CA GLY A 75 -0.96 -1.14 3.75
C GLY A 75 -0.29 -1.08 2.39
N TYR A 76 -0.73 -0.16 1.53
CA TYR A 76 -0.15 -0.01 0.20
C TYR A 76 0.08 1.45 -0.17
N LEU A 77 1.29 1.74 -0.64
CA LEU A 77 1.64 3.00 -1.29
C LEU A 77 2.01 2.70 -2.76
N PRO A 78 1.15 3.06 -3.72
CA PRO A 78 1.48 2.91 -5.14
C PRO A 78 2.53 3.92 -5.59
N GLN A 79 3.20 3.63 -6.71
CA GLN A 79 4.12 4.55 -7.37
C GLN A 79 3.43 5.89 -7.68
N ASP A 80 2.25 5.83 -8.29
CA ASP A 80 1.38 6.99 -8.54
C ASP A 80 0.34 7.09 -7.42
N PHE A 81 0.68 7.82 -6.36
CA PHE A 81 -0.21 8.06 -5.23
C PHE A 81 -1.24 9.14 -5.57
N GLY A 82 -2.50 8.73 -5.76
CA GLY A 82 -3.62 9.64 -5.99
C GLY A 82 -4.05 10.37 -4.72
N TYR A 83 -4.29 11.68 -4.84
CA TYR A 83 -4.77 12.52 -3.73
C TYR A 83 -5.72 13.62 -4.26
N TYR A 84 -6.45 14.26 -3.34
CA TYR A 84 -7.34 15.39 -3.66
C TYR A 84 -6.65 16.70 -3.26
N PRO A 85 -6.20 17.53 -4.22
CA PRO A 85 -5.43 18.75 -3.95
C PRO A 85 -6.11 19.75 -3.01
N GLU A 86 -7.44 19.83 -3.06
CA GLU A 86 -8.24 20.75 -2.23
C GLU A 86 -8.49 20.27 -0.80
N PHE A 87 -8.22 19.00 -0.51
CA PHE A 87 -8.29 18.49 0.87
C PHE A 87 -7.12 19.03 1.69
N THR A 88 -7.34 19.17 3.01
CA THR A 88 -6.23 19.29 3.95
C THR A 88 -5.61 17.91 4.19
N GLY A 89 -4.34 17.86 4.63
CA GLY A 89 -3.69 16.59 4.95
C GLY A 89 -4.50 15.77 5.96
N MET A 90 -4.99 16.42 7.02
CA MET A 90 -5.86 15.77 8.02
C MET A 90 -7.19 15.33 7.42
N GLY A 91 -7.83 16.18 6.62
CA GLY A 91 -9.11 15.86 5.96
C GLY A 91 -9.00 14.65 5.06
N PHE A 92 -7.91 14.54 4.30
CA PHE A 92 -7.64 13.41 3.42
C PHE A 92 -7.43 12.10 4.21
N LEU A 93 -6.61 12.12 5.25
CA LEU A 93 -6.40 10.94 6.11
C LEU A 93 -7.68 10.49 6.81
N MET A 94 -8.49 11.44 7.30
CA MET A 94 -9.79 11.15 7.92
C MET A 94 -10.77 10.53 6.92
N TYR A 95 -10.78 11.01 5.67
CA TYR A 95 -11.58 10.44 4.60
C TYR A 95 -11.18 8.98 4.31
N LEU A 96 -9.88 8.71 4.17
CA LEU A 96 -9.38 7.35 3.94
C LEU A 96 -9.62 6.42 5.15
N ALA A 97 -9.50 6.95 6.37
CA ALA A 97 -9.84 6.20 7.59
C ALA A 97 -11.32 5.77 7.61
N ALA A 98 -12.22 6.67 7.18
CA ALA A 98 -13.65 6.35 7.06
C ALA A 98 -13.91 5.26 6.01
N LEU A 99 -13.24 5.31 4.85
CA LEU A 99 -13.33 4.25 3.82
C LEU A 99 -12.83 2.89 4.32
N LYS A 100 -11.90 2.88 5.28
CA LYS A 100 -11.40 1.66 5.94
C LYS A 100 -12.25 1.24 7.16
N GLY A 101 -13.41 1.86 7.38
CA GLY A 101 -14.30 1.53 8.49
C GLY A 101 -13.80 1.93 9.89
N ILE A 102 -12.76 2.78 9.98
CA ILE A 102 -12.21 3.21 11.28
C ILE A 102 -13.16 4.23 11.90
N PRO A 103 -13.70 4.00 13.14
CA PRO A 103 -14.59 4.94 13.80
C PRO A 103 -13.95 6.33 13.96
N LYS A 104 -14.75 7.41 13.77
CA LYS A 104 -14.26 8.79 13.72
C LYS A 104 -13.40 9.19 14.92
N SER A 105 -13.76 8.76 16.13
CA SER A 105 -13.00 9.05 17.35
C SER A 105 -11.59 8.42 17.33
N ALA A 106 -11.50 7.15 16.92
CA ALA A 106 -10.25 6.42 16.79
C ALA A 106 -9.43 6.95 15.59
N ALA A 107 -10.11 7.26 14.46
CA ALA A 107 -9.49 7.78 13.25
C ALA A 107 -8.73 9.08 13.51
N LYS A 108 -9.34 10.04 14.25
CA LYS A 108 -8.70 11.33 14.55
C LYS A 108 -7.36 11.16 15.28
N LYS A 109 -7.35 10.34 16.32
CA LYS A 109 -6.14 10.05 17.08
C LYS A 109 -5.10 9.39 16.18
N ARG A 110 -5.52 8.38 15.40
CA ARG A 110 -4.63 7.63 14.51
C ARG A 110 -4.05 8.51 13.40
N CYS A 111 -4.84 9.40 12.80
CA CYS A 111 -4.35 10.32 11.78
C CYS A 111 -3.28 11.27 12.35
N LEU A 112 -3.47 11.81 13.56
CA LEU A 112 -2.46 12.65 14.21
C LEU A 112 -1.17 11.89 14.49
N GLU A 113 -1.26 10.65 14.98
CA GLU A 113 -0.08 9.78 15.16
C GLU A 113 0.68 9.59 13.84
N MET A 114 -0.03 9.36 12.74
CA MET A 114 0.60 9.15 11.42
C MET A 114 1.21 10.43 10.86
N ILE A 115 0.55 11.58 11.04
CA ILE A 115 1.09 12.90 10.67
C ILE A 115 2.40 13.18 11.41
N GLU A 116 2.46 12.89 12.70
CA GLU A 116 3.68 13.06 13.49
C GLU A 116 4.77 12.09 13.08
N LEU A 117 4.43 10.79 12.92
CA LEU A 117 5.36 9.74 12.51
C LEU A 117 6.02 10.04 11.15
N THR A 118 5.26 10.62 10.22
CA THR A 118 5.75 10.93 8.87
C THR A 118 6.34 12.35 8.74
N GLY A 119 6.49 13.09 9.85
CA GLY A 119 7.10 14.42 9.86
C GLY A 119 6.27 15.49 9.15
N LEU A 120 4.94 15.37 9.18
CA LEU A 120 3.99 16.34 8.63
C LEU A 120 3.33 17.22 9.70
N LYS A 121 3.83 17.17 10.96
CA LYS A 121 3.34 17.99 12.07
C LYS A 121 3.37 19.48 11.73
N GLY A 122 2.27 20.18 11.96
CA GLY A 122 2.08 21.60 11.62
C GLY A 122 1.57 21.83 10.19
N MET A 123 1.48 20.79 9.37
CA MET A 123 0.97 20.87 8.00
C MET A 123 -0.44 20.27 7.83
N GLU A 124 -0.98 19.66 8.87
CA GLU A 124 -2.23 18.91 8.87
C GLU A 124 -3.46 19.70 8.39
N LYS A 125 -3.47 21.00 8.65
CA LYS A 125 -4.57 21.92 8.29
C LYS A 125 -4.36 22.60 6.93
N LYS A 126 -3.18 22.46 6.32
CA LYS A 126 -2.89 23.06 5.01
C LYS A 126 -3.40 22.16 3.88
N LYS A 127 -3.82 22.77 2.78
CA LYS A 127 -4.28 22.04 1.59
C LYS A 127 -3.14 21.30 0.94
N ILE A 128 -3.41 20.09 0.46
CA ILE A 128 -2.39 19.20 -0.15
C ILE A 128 -1.77 19.85 -1.39
N LYS A 129 -2.49 20.67 -2.13
CA LYS A 129 -1.92 21.43 -3.25
C LYS A 129 -0.73 22.34 -2.89
N THR A 130 -0.55 22.64 -1.60
CA THR A 130 0.60 23.43 -1.10
C THR A 130 1.75 22.57 -0.61
N TYR A 131 1.61 21.24 -0.67
CA TYR A 131 2.65 20.31 -0.23
C TYR A 131 3.73 20.16 -1.30
N SER A 132 4.98 20.00 -0.86
CA SER A 132 6.05 19.56 -1.76
C SER A 132 5.87 18.09 -2.16
N GLY A 133 6.55 17.64 -3.21
CA GLY A 133 6.51 16.23 -3.62
C GLY A 133 6.87 15.26 -2.48
N GLY A 134 7.90 15.59 -1.70
CA GLY A 134 8.29 14.81 -0.52
C GLY A 134 7.21 14.80 0.57
N MET A 135 6.46 15.90 0.76
CA MET A 135 5.34 15.93 1.70
C MET A 135 4.16 15.08 1.21
N ILE A 136 3.87 15.10 -0.09
CA ILE A 136 2.84 14.24 -0.70
C ILE A 136 3.22 12.77 -0.49
N ARG A 137 4.49 12.42 -0.71
CA ARG A 137 4.98 11.05 -0.50
C ARG A 137 4.85 10.62 0.95
N ARG A 138 5.21 11.48 1.91
CA ARG A 138 5.03 11.23 3.36
C ARG A 138 3.56 11.08 3.73
N LEU A 139 2.66 11.86 3.13
CA LEU A 139 1.21 11.69 3.30
C LEU A 139 0.74 10.32 2.78
N GLY A 140 1.30 9.86 1.65
CA GLY A 140 1.06 8.54 1.10
C GLY A 140 1.51 7.41 2.03
N ILE A 141 2.65 7.57 2.70
CA ILE A 141 3.11 6.63 3.72
C ILE A 141 2.16 6.65 4.94
N ALA A 142 1.75 7.83 5.40
CA ALA A 142 0.81 7.99 6.51
C ALA A 142 -0.51 7.24 6.25
N GLN A 143 -1.07 7.36 5.03
CA GLN A 143 -2.30 6.66 4.66
C GLN A 143 -2.11 5.13 4.59
N ALA A 144 -0.96 4.66 4.13
CA ALA A 144 -0.68 3.22 4.05
C ALA A 144 -0.57 2.57 5.44
N LEU A 145 -0.22 3.35 6.47
CA LEU A 145 -0.07 2.90 7.85
C LEU A 145 -1.32 3.07 8.72
N ILE A 146 -2.38 3.71 8.21
CA ILE A 146 -3.51 4.18 9.03
C ILE A 146 -4.26 3.04 9.72
N ASN A 147 -4.42 1.89 9.06
CA ASN A 147 -5.12 0.71 9.56
C ASN A 147 -4.24 -0.27 10.34
N ARG A 148 -3.00 0.13 10.72
CA ARG A 148 -2.03 -0.75 11.41
C ARG A 148 -1.78 -2.05 10.64
N PRO A 149 -1.32 -1.95 9.40
CA PRO A 149 -1.17 -3.12 8.54
C PRO A 149 -0.17 -4.12 9.13
N ARG A 150 -0.39 -5.40 8.87
CA ARG A 150 0.57 -6.48 9.15
C ARG A 150 1.59 -6.64 8.03
N ILE A 151 1.21 -6.27 6.81
CA ILE A 151 2.09 -6.18 5.65
C ILE A 151 2.00 -4.78 5.04
N LEU A 152 3.14 -4.20 4.74
CA LEU A 152 3.25 -2.90 4.08
C LEU A 152 3.99 -3.08 2.75
N VAL A 153 3.34 -2.69 1.67
CA VAL A 153 3.93 -2.69 0.32
C VAL A 153 4.12 -1.26 -0.13
N LEU A 154 5.37 -0.91 -0.48
CA LEU A 154 5.74 0.43 -0.95
C LEU A 154 6.35 0.29 -2.35
N ASP A 155 5.70 0.89 -3.35
CA ASP A 155 6.19 0.89 -4.73
C ASP A 155 6.91 2.23 -4.99
N GLU A 156 8.24 2.17 -5.10
CA GLU A 156 9.15 3.33 -5.26
C GLU A 156 8.90 4.42 -4.19
N PRO A 157 9.18 4.17 -2.90
CA PRO A 157 8.84 5.08 -1.80
C PRO A 157 9.70 6.34 -1.72
N THR A 158 10.74 6.47 -2.53
CA THR A 158 11.69 7.61 -2.59
C THR A 158 11.49 8.48 -3.82
#